data_71f2a23f5ddb35cb091e87a689434305
#
_entry.id   71f2a23f5ddb35cb091e87a689434305
#
_cell.length_a   1.000
_cell.length_b   1.000
_cell.length_c   1.000
_cell.angle_alpha   90.00
_cell.angle_beta   90.00
_cell.angle_gamma   90.00
#
_symmetry.space_group_name_H-M   'P 1'
#
loop_
_entity.id
_entity.type
_entity.pdbx_description
1 polymer ?
#
loop_
_entity_poly.entity_id
_entity_poly.type
_entity_poly.pdbx_seq_one_letter_code
_entity_poly.pdbx_strand_id
1 'polypeptide(L)'
;MRRDKGISQVSLAAEIGCKQPALSAFEAGDGTKLSDEAVMRLSEMFDIPIEQPAGKEGLPPTAATPAEGNVNGFCPNFLCPSNVPYVVDGRLLLRPSRLISAPVSSARRCAACGEVLEFACPVCGAPLNDGACCCVCGQPYVTATLSSSADPVAWASSRRAEISALRSLA
;
A
#
# COMPACT_ATOMS: atom_id res chain seq x y z
N MET A 1 6.13 29.52 -8.61
CA MET A 1 5.28 29.27 -9.81
C MET A 1 3.95 30.06 -9.76
N ARG A 2 2.90 29.62 -9.04
CA ARG A 2 1.63 30.37 -8.98
C ARG A 2 1.78 31.78 -8.36
N ARG A 3 2.50 31.88 -7.25
CA ARG A 3 2.75 33.15 -6.54
C ARG A 3 3.54 34.14 -7.38
N ASP A 4 4.46 33.69 -8.20
CA ASP A 4 5.27 34.53 -9.07
C ASP A 4 4.44 35.15 -10.21
N LYS A 5 3.36 34.46 -10.62
CA LYS A 5 2.36 34.97 -11.58
C LYS A 5 1.21 35.75 -10.92
N GLY A 6 1.22 35.93 -9.61
CA GLY A 6 0.18 36.67 -8.87
C GLY A 6 -1.21 36.00 -8.88
N ILE A 7 -1.31 34.72 -9.22
CA ILE A 7 -2.58 33.99 -9.34
C ILE A 7 -3.00 33.49 -7.96
N SER A 8 -4.24 33.75 -7.53
CA SER A 8 -4.78 33.21 -6.27
C SER A 8 -5.13 31.72 -6.38
N GLN A 9 -5.15 30.99 -5.27
CA GLN A 9 -5.59 29.58 -5.25
C GLN A 9 -7.03 29.42 -5.76
N VAL A 10 -7.90 30.37 -5.44
CA VAL A 10 -9.30 30.35 -5.88
C VAL A 10 -9.41 30.50 -7.39
N SER A 11 -8.68 31.49 -7.95
CA SER A 11 -8.68 31.71 -9.40
C SER A 11 -8.10 30.50 -10.15
N LEU A 12 -6.98 29.96 -9.66
CA LEU A 12 -6.34 28.81 -10.29
C LEU A 12 -7.23 27.57 -10.22
N ALA A 13 -7.86 27.31 -9.08
CA ALA A 13 -8.77 26.18 -8.92
C ALA A 13 -9.97 26.24 -9.87
N ALA A 14 -10.53 27.44 -10.07
CA ALA A 14 -11.61 27.66 -11.03
C ALA A 14 -11.16 27.40 -12.48
N GLU A 15 -9.93 27.81 -12.83
CA GLU A 15 -9.39 27.71 -14.16
C GLU A 15 -9.04 26.26 -14.56
N ILE A 16 -8.52 25.48 -13.62
CA ILE A 16 -8.23 24.04 -13.83
C ILE A 16 -9.43 23.11 -13.56
N GLY A 17 -10.57 23.67 -13.12
CA GLY A 17 -11.81 22.93 -12.92
C GLY A 17 -11.85 22.09 -11.64
N CYS A 18 -11.13 22.51 -10.59
CA CYS A 18 -11.15 21.81 -9.31
C CYS A 18 -11.64 22.70 -8.15
N LYS A 19 -11.83 22.12 -6.97
CA LYS A 19 -12.15 22.86 -5.74
C LYS A 19 -10.88 23.40 -5.08
N GLN A 20 -10.91 24.62 -4.57
CA GLN A 20 -9.78 25.26 -3.90
C GLN A 20 -9.12 24.39 -2.80
N PRO A 21 -9.86 23.65 -1.92
CA PRO A 21 -9.25 22.77 -0.95
C PRO A 21 -8.44 21.63 -1.59
N ALA A 22 -8.85 21.12 -2.75
CA ALA A 22 -8.13 20.08 -3.47
C ALA A 22 -6.80 20.61 -4.03
N LEU A 23 -6.80 21.83 -4.59
CA LEU A 23 -5.59 22.50 -5.04
C LEU A 23 -4.66 22.82 -3.87
N SER A 24 -5.19 23.27 -2.73
CA SER A 24 -4.38 23.55 -1.54
C SER A 24 -3.69 22.28 -1.01
N ALA A 25 -4.39 21.15 -0.98
CA ALA A 25 -3.82 19.86 -0.59
C ALA A 25 -2.73 19.40 -1.56
N PHE A 26 -2.96 19.56 -2.86
CA PHE A 26 -1.98 19.26 -3.90
C PHE A 26 -0.70 20.10 -3.76
N GLU A 27 -0.82 21.42 -3.52
CA GLU A 27 0.32 22.31 -3.25
C GLU A 27 1.06 21.94 -1.95
N ALA A 28 0.39 21.30 -1.00
CA ALA A 28 0.98 20.77 0.23
C ALA A 28 1.66 19.38 0.04
N GLY A 29 1.62 18.80 -1.18
CA GLY A 29 2.27 17.55 -1.53
C GLY A 29 1.33 16.34 -1.64
N ASP A 30 0.02 16.49 -1.44
CA ASP A 30 -0.95 15.42 -1.63
C ASP A 30 -1.42 15.34 -3.10
N GLY A 31 -0.62 14.65 -3.93
CA GLY A 31 -0.89 14.48 -5.36
C GLY A 31 -2.19 13.74 -5.71
N THR A 32 -2.86 13.12 -4.71
CA THR A 32 -4.08 12.32 -4.95
C THR A 32 -5.36 13.15 -5.00
N LYS A 33 -5.30 14.44 -4.69
CA LYS A 33 -6.48 15.31 -4.55
C LYS A 33 -6.91 16.00 -5.84
N LEU A 34 -6.10 15.97 -6.88
CA LEU A 34 -6.45 16.48 -8.21
C LEU A 34 -6.74 15.34 -9.16
N SER A 35 -7.71 15.54 -10.06
CA SER A 35 -7.92 14.64 -11.19
C SER A 35 -6.79 14.79 -12.22
N ASP A 36 -6.54 13.74 -13.00
CA ASP A 36 -5.53 13.76 -14.07
C ASP A 36 -5.78 14.91 -15.07
N GLU A 37 -7.06 15.20 -15.35
CA GLU A 37 -7.45 16.32 -16.22
C GLU A 37 -7.06 17.68 -15.61
N ALA A 38 -7.24 17.89 -14.30
CA ALA A 38 -6.84 19.10 -13.62
C ALA A 38 -5.30 19.24 -13.56
N VAL A 39 -4.58 18.13 -13.43
CA VAL A 39 -3.11 18.08 -13.48
C VAL A 39 -2.61 18.43 -14.87
N MET A 40 -3.23 17.91 -15.93
CA MET A 40 -2.87 18.23 -17.32
C MET A 40 -3.06 19.73 -17.59
N ARG A 41 -4.20 20.31 -17.24
CA ARG A 41 -4.45 21.75 -17.39
C ARG A 41 -3.45 22.59 -16.60
N LEU A 42 -3.06 22.13 -15.42
CA LEU A 42 -2.06 22.80 -14.59
C LEU A 42 -0.69 22.80 -15.29
N SER A 43 -0.31 21.69 -15.91
CA SER A 43 0.96 21.58 -16.64
C SER A 43 1.00 22.47 -17.89
N GLU A 44 -0.08 22.51 -18.64
CA GLU A 44 -0.21 23.37 -19.82
C GLU A 44 -0.12 24.86 -19.44
N MET A 45 -0.79 25.26 -18.35
CA MET A 45 -0.82 26.65 -17.89
C MET A 45 0.55 27.14 -17.40
N PHE A 46 1.35 26.25 -16.81
CA PHE A 46 2.66 26.61 -16.25
C PHE A 46 3.84 26.17 -17.12
N ASP A 47 3.57 25.59 -18.29
CA ASP A 47 4.58 25.01 -19.20
C ASP A 47 5.56 24.07 -18.47
N ILE A 48 5.01 23.25 -17.57
CA ILE A 48 5.75 22.27 -16.82
C ILE A 48 5.60 20.94 -17.53
N PRO A 49 6.69 20.36 -18.10
CA PRO A 49 6.60 19.02 -18.62
C PRO A 49 6.20 18.09 -17.48
N ILE A 50 5.02 17.46 -17.59
CA ILE A 50 4.71 16.34 -16.73
C ILE A 50 5.64 15.22 -17.18
N GLU A 51 6.75 15.02 -16.46
CA GLU A 51 7.38 13.72 -16.45
C GLU A 51 6.34 12.78 -15.85
N GLN A 52 5.54 12.18 -16.71
CA GLN A 52 4.74 11.04 -16.30
C GLN A 52 5.75 10.05 -15.72
N PRO A 53 5.67 9.66 -14.44
CA PRO A 53 6.47 8.55 -13.98
C PRO A 53 6.14 7.40 -14.93
N ALA A 54 7.14 7.02 -15.73
CA ALA A 54 7.02 5.93 -16.68
C ALA A 54 6.42 4.74 -15.93
N GLY A 55 5.14 4.40 -16.23
CA GLY A 55 4.50 3.24 -15.65
C GLY A 55 3.24 3.47 -14.84
N LYS A 56 2.46 4.54 -15.11
CA LYS A 56 1.01 4.42 -15.06
C LYS A 56 0.48 4.61 -16.47
N GLU A 57 0.95 3.81 -17.39
CA GLU A 57 0.01 3.32 -18.38
C GLU A 57 -1.13 2.76 -17.54
N GLY A 58 -2.25 3.49 -17.54
CA GLY A 58 -3.48 2.94 -17.07
C GLY A 58 -3.56 1.55 -17.69
N LEU A 59 -3.35 0.52 -16.88
CA LEU A 59 -4.05 -0.70 -17.19
C LEU A 59 -5.46 -0.20 -17.46
N PRO A 60 -5.99 -0.42 -18.66
CA PRO A 60 -7.41 -0.22 -18.87
C PRO A 60 -8.05 -0.92 -17.67
N PRO A 61 -9.16 -0.42 -17.11
CA PRO A 61 -9.99 -1.26 -16.31
C PRO A 61 -10.31 -2.41 -17.26
N THR A 62 -9.40 -3.36 -17.34
CA THR A 62 -9.77 -4.67 -17.77
C THR A 62 -10.76 -5.03 -16.69
N ALA A 63 -12.04 -4.81 -17.02
CA ALA A 63 -13.02 -5.78 -16.69
C ALA A 63 -12.43 -7.09 -17.24
N ALA A 64 -11.34 -7.53 -16.67
CA ALA A 64 -10.95 -8.90 -16.61
C ALA A 64 -12.17 -9.49 -15.91
N THR A 65 -13.04 -10.03 -16.70
CA THR A 65 -13.88 -11.16 -16.31
C THR A 65 -13.02 -11.89 -15.29
N PRO A 66 -13.42 -11.97 -13.99
CA PRO A 66 -12.59 -12.61 -13.01
C PRO A 66 -12.32 -14.00 -13.56
N ALA A 67 -11.13 -14.19 -14.11
CA ALA A 67 -10.64 -15.53 -14.33
C ALA A 67 -10.77 -16.15 -12.95
N GLU A 68 -11.45 -17.28 -12.86
CA GLU A 68 -11.59 -18.10 -11.67
C GLU A 68 -10.19 -18.54 -11.22
N GLY A 69 -9.37 -17.60 -10.81
CA GLY A 69 -8.00 -17.73 -10.38
C GLY A 69 -7.93 -17.40 -8.90
N ASN A 70 -7.35 -18.29 -8.18
CA ASN A 70 -7.04 -18.12 -6.78
C ASN A 70 -6.09 -16.93 -6.59
N VAL A 71 -6.50 -15.87 -5.93
CA VAL A 71 -5.67 -14.72 -5.60
C VAL A 71 -5.04 -14.94 -4.25
N ASN A 72 -3.72 -14.83 -4.16
CA ASN A 72 -2.99 -14.87 -2.89
C ASN A 72 -3.20 -13.57 -2.12
N GLY A 73 -3.53 -13.68 -0.84
CA GLY A 73 -3.65 -12.54 0.06
C GLY A 73 -2.77 -12.71 1.30
N PHE A 74 -2.59 -11.67 2.08
CA PHE A 74 -1.92 -11.73 3.38
C PHE A 74 -2.69 -10.96 4.44
N CYS A 75 -2.44 -11.28 5.71
CA CYS A 75 -3.02 -10.57 6.84
C CYS A 75 -2.12 -9.39 7.22
N PRO A 76 -2.60 -8.14 7.21
CA PRO A 76 -1.78 -6.97 7.57
C PRO A 76 -1.52 -6.83 9.07
N ASN A 77 -2.25 -7.55 9.91
CA ASN A 77 -2.08 -7.50 11.36
C ASN A 77 -0.77 -8.17 11.80
N PHE A 78 0.18 -7.37 12.29
CA PHE A 78 1.50 -7.85 12.67
C PHE A 78 1.49 -8.84 13.84
N LEU A 79 0.47 -8.81 14.70
CA LEU A 79 0.29 -9.77 15.78
C LEU A 79 -0.43 -11.06 15.36
N CYS A 80 -0.80 -11.17 14.09
CA CYS A 80 -1.50 -12.35 13.61
C CYS A 80 -0.59 -13.59 13.63
N PRO A 81 -1.08 -14.77 14.10
CA PRO A 81 -0.32 -16.01 14.05
C PRO A 81 0.03 -16.49 12.61
N SER A 82 -0.63 -15.94 11.60
CA SER A 82 -0.29 -16.22 10.20
C SER A 82 1.01 -15.56 9.75
N ASN A 83 1.51 -14.55 10.46
CA ASN A 83 2.73 -13.81 10.13
C ASN A 83 3.90 -14.32 10.98
N VAL A 84 4.89 -14.94 10.33
CA VAL A 84 6.04 -15.53 11.02
C VAL A 84 7.16 -14.50 11.12
N PRO A 85 7.56 -14.10 12.35
CA PRO A 85 8.62 -13.12 12.55
C PRO A 85 10.00 -13.74 12.38
N TYR A 86 10.93 -12.94 11.80
CA TYR A 86 12.35 -13.22 11.76
C TYR A 86 13.14 -11.92 11.73
N VAL A 87 14.44 -11.98 12.00
CA VAL A 87 15.30 -10.81 12.06
C VAL A 87 16.42 -10.94 11.04
N VAL A 88 16.63 -9.89 10.25
CA VAL A 88 17.74 -9.76 9.30
C VAL A 88 18.42 -8.42 9.56
N ASP A 89 19.71 -8.43 9.79
CA ASP A 89 20.52 -7.23 10.05
C ASP A 89 19.92 -6.32 11.15
N GLY A 90 19.42 -6.94 12.22
CA GLY A 90 18.80 -6.21 13.34
C GLY A 90 17.37 -5.70 13.07
N ARG A 91 16.84 -5.88 11.88
CA ARG A 91 15.49 -5.47 11.51
C ARG A 91 14.51 -6.62 11.65
N LEU A 92 13.41 -6.37 12.37
CA LEU A 92 12.31 -7.32 12.46
C LEU A 92 11.50 -7.28 11.16
N LEU A 93 11.34 -8.44 10.56
CA LEU A 93 10.50 -8.68 9.40
C LEU A 93 9.46 -9.75 9.73
N LEU A 94 8.32 -9.65 9.08
CA LEU A 94 7.21 -10.60 9.21
C LEU A 94 6.95 -11.23 7.85
N ARG A 95 7.14 -12.53 7.75
CA ARG A 95 6.78 -13.29 6.54
C ARG A 95 5.33 -13.72 6.64
N PRO A 96 4.44 -13.18 5.80
CA PRO A 96 3.07 -13.64 5.74
C PRO A 96 3.04 -15.12 5.35
N SER A 97 2.25 -15.91 6.04
CA SER A 97 1.88 -17.23 5.54
C SER A 97 1.09 -17.04 4.25
N ARG A 98 1.32 -17.90 3.26
CA ARG A 98 0.50 -17.90 2.05
C ARG A 98 -0.96 -18.04 2.46
N LEU A 99 -1.72 -16.99 2.25
CA LEU A 99 -3.11 -16.97 2.57
C LEU A 99 -3.90 -17.35 1.34
N ILE A 100 -4.54 -18.45 1.54
CA ILE A 100 -5.77 -18.94 0.95
C ILE A 100 -6.21 -18.23 -0.32
N SER A 101 -6.10 -19.01 -1.33
CA SER A 101 -6.84 -18.96 -2.56
C SER A 101 -8.35 -18.95 -2.34
N ALA A 102 -9.01 -17.87 -2.67
CA ALA A 102 -10.46 -17.79 -2.65
C ALA A 102 -10.98 -16.94 -3.82
N PRO A 103 -12.21 -17.18 -4.37
CA PRO A 103 -12.73 -16.45 -5.53
C PRO A 103 -12.87 -14.94 -5.26
N VAL A 104 -12.68 -14.13 -6.27
CA VAL A 104 -12.55 -12.65 -6.22
C VAL A 104 -13.77 -11.91 -5.65
N SER A 105 -14.87 -12.56 -5.37
CA SER A 105 -16.16 -11.90 -5.14
C SER A 105 -16.53 -11.56 -3.69
N SER A 106 -15.70 -11.85 -2.70
CA SER A 106 -16.06 -11.55 -1.29
C SER A 106 -14.91 -10.98 -0.48
N ALA A 107 -15.20 -10.00 0.38
CA ALA A 107 -14.28 -9.50 1.39
C ALA A 107 -13.77 -10.68 2.24
N ARG A 108 -12.46 -10.88 2.25
CA ARG A 108 -11.83 -12.06 2.84
C ARG A 108 -11.19 -11.68 4.13
N ARG A 109 -11.48 -12.49 5.11
CA ARG A 109 -10.92 -12.31 6.44
C ARG A 109 -9.88 -13.39 6.73
N CYS A 110 -8.88 -13.02 7.50
CA CYS A 110 -7.89 -13.94 8.01
C CYS A 110 -8.56 -14.97 8.94
N ALA A 111 -8.40 -16.25 8.65
CA ALA A 111 -8.97 -17.33 9.49
C ALA A 111 -8.37 -17.36 10.91
N ALA A 112 -7.16 -16.78 11.09
CA ALA A 112 -6.48 -16.81 12.39
C ALA A 112 -6.86 -15.63 13.30
N CYS A 113 -7.21 -14.45 12.77
CA CYS A 113 -7.49 -13.27 13.59
C CYS A 113 -8.71 -12.44 13.15
N GLY A 114 -9.38 -12.81 12.05
CA GLY A 114 -10.55 -12.11 11.55
C GLY A 114 -10.28 -10.80 10.79
N GLU A 115 -9.02 -10.37 10.66
CA GLU A 115 -8.64 -9.14 9.94
C GLU A 115 -8.91 -9.27 8.45
N VAL A 116 -9.18 -8.15 7.78
CA VAL A 116 -9.37 -8.11 6.32
C VAL A 116 -8.02 -8.39 5.64
N LEU A 117 -8.03 -9.27 4.64
CA LEU A 117 -6.83 -9.62 3.89
C LEU A 117 -6.50 -8.58 2.82
N GLU A 118 -5.22 -8.38 2.57
CA GLU A 118 -4.71 -7.59 1.47
C GLU A 118 -4.18 -8.48 0.35
N PHE A 119 -4.37 -8.08 -0.90
CA PHE A 119 -4.08 -8.87 -2.11
C PHE A 119 -3.01 -8.24 -3.01
N ALA A 120 -2.51 -7.08 -2.63
CA ALA A 120 -1.46 -6.36 -3.33
C ALA A 120 -0.52 -5.69 -2.33
N CYS A 121 0.63 -5.23 -2.80
CA CYS A 121 1.53 -4.45 -1.95
C CYS A 121 0.86 -3.16 -1.47
N PRO A 122 0.82 -2.86 -0.16
CA PRO A 122 0.13 -1.69 0.38
C PRO A 122 0.79 -0.36 -0.03
N VAL A 123 2.04 -0.41 -0.48
CA VAL A 123 2.81 0.80 -0.85
C VAL A 123 2.75 1.09 -2.34
N CYS A 124 2.97 0.08 -3.20
CA CYS A 124 3.06 0.30 -4.66
C CYS A 124 1.98 -0.40 -5.48
N GLY A 125 1.08 -1.16 -4.84
CA GLY A 125 0.02 -1.90 -5.54
C GLY A 125 0.48 -3.11 -6.36
N ALA A 126 1.76 -3.45 -6.34
CA ALA A 126 2.29 -4.59 -7.09
C ALA A 126 1.71 -5.93 -6.60
N PRO A 127 1.62 -6.94 -7.47
CA PRO A 127 1.23 -8.29 -7.07
C PRO A 127 2.12 -8.85 -5.96
N LEU A 128 1.54 -9.69 -5.11
CA LEU A 128 2.27 -10.30 -4.00
C LEU A 128 3.24 -11.37 -4.51
N ASN A 129 4.43 -11.36 -3.96
CA ASN A 129 5.45 -12.40 -4.12
C ASN A 129 5.72 -13.12 -2.81
N ASP A 130 6.41 -14.25 -2.88
CA ASP A 130 6.87 -14.94 -1.68
C ASP A 130 7.93 -14.11 -0.95
N GLY A 131 7.75 -13.96 0.34
CA GLY A 131 8.69 -13.22 1.18
C GLY A 131 8.01 -12.27 2.15
N ALA A 132 8.80 -11.47 2.84
CA ALA A 132 8.31 -10.46 3.77
C ALA A 132 8.22 -9.07 3.13
N CYS A 133 8.90 -8.86 1.98
CA CYS A 133 9.00 -7.57 1.31
C CYS A 133 8.56 -7.68 -0.14
N CYS A 134 8.02 -6.58 -0.66
CA CYS A 134 7.65 -6.45 -2.05
C CYS A 134 8.90 -6.47 -2.94
N CYS A 135 8.89 -7.27 -4.01
CA CYS A 135 10.00 -7.35 -4.96
C CYS A 135 10.14 -6.10 -5.85
N VAL A 136 9.10 -5.25 -5.91
CA VAL A 136 9.10 -4.04 -6.74
C VAL A 136 9.60 -2.82 -5.97
N CYS A 137 9.04 -2.56 -4.77
CA CYS A 137 9.41 -1.36 -3.99
C CYS A 137 10.29 -1.66 -2.76
N GLY A 138 10.56 -2.92 -2.44
CA GLY A 138 11.39 -3.32 -1.30
C GLY A 138 10.73 -3.14 0.08
N GLN A 139 9.52 -2.60 0.16
CA GLN A 139 8.85 -2.34 1.43
C GLN A 139 8.27 -3.63 2.03
N PRO A 140 8.29 -3.78 3.36
CA PRO A 140 7.69 -4.94 4.01
C PRO A 140 6.15 -4.93 3.80
N TYR A 141 5.58 -6.11 3.61
CA TYR A 141 4.13 -6.29 3.53
C TYR A 141 3.43 -6.01 4.85
N VAL A 142 4.06 -6.44 5.95
CA VAL A 142 3.54 -6.22 7.29
C VAL A 142 4.53 -5.39 8.08
N THR A 143 4.11 -4.21 8.51
CA THR A 143 4.96 -3.32 9.31
C THR A 143 4.87 -3.73 10.78
N ALA A 144 6.01 -4.08 11.37
CA ALA A 144 6.10 -4.37 12.79
C ALA A 144 6.24 -3.08 13.60
N THR A 145 5.38 -2.92 14.59
CA THR A 145 5.44 -1.78 15.51
C THR A 145 5.90 -2.30 16.88
N LEU A 146 7.19 -2.28 17.13
CA LEU A 146 7.76 -2.57 18.45
C LEU A 146 8.00 -1.28 19.23
N SER A 147 7.95 -1.37 20.56
CA SER A 147 8.44 -0.29 21.42
C SER A 147 9.95 -0.09 21.18
N SER A 148 10.43 1.14 21.34
CA SER A 148 11.84 1.49 21.13
C SER A 148 12.80 0.75 22.05
N SER A 149 12.32 0.18 23.16
CA SER A 149 13.07 -0.61 24.12
C SER A 149 13.04 -2.12 23.87
N ALA A 150 12.25 -2.59 22.91
CA ALA A 150 12.11 -4.02 22.65
C ALA A 150 13.28 -4.55 21.81
N ASP A 151 13.86 -5.66 22.23
CA ASP A 151 14.84 -6.39 21.43
C ASP A 151 14.10 -7.19 20.32
N PRO A 152 14.36 -6.90 19.04
CA PRO A 152 13.70 -7.58 17.93
C PRO A 152 13.96 -9.09 17.90
N VAL A 153 15.13 -9.53 18.34
CA VAL A 153 15.52 -10.95 18.33
C VAL A 153 14.77 -11.73 19.41
N ALA A 154 14.75 -11.19 20.62
CA ALA A 154 14.02 -11.79 21.73
C ALA A 154 12.53 -11.83 21.43
N TRP A 155 11.96 -10.75 20.91
CA TRP A 155 10.55 -10.67 20.52
C TRP A 155 10.21 -11.71 19.45
N ALA A 156 11.01 -11.80 18.38
CA ALA A 156 10.77 -12.75 17.29
C ALA A 156 10.84 -14.20 17.75
N SER A 157 11.75 -14.51 18.70
CA SER A 157 11.91 -15.85 19.26
C SER A 157 10.69 -16.24 20.12
N SER A 158 10.26 -15.36 21.03
CA SER A 158 9.07 -15.55 21.85
C SER A 158 7.84 -15.72 20.98
N ARG A 159 7.66 -14.87 19.99
CA ARG A 159 6.50 -14.92 19.10
C ARG A 159 6.44 -16.19 18.25
N ARG A 160 7.58 -16.70 17.78
CA ARG A 160 7.63 -17.99 17.05
C ARG A 160 7.22 -19.15 17.95
N ALA A 161 7.63 -19.15 19.20
CA ALA A 161 7.24 -20.18 20.18
C ALA A 161 5.72 -20.16 20.41
N GLU A 162 5.13 -18.97 20.58
CA GLU A 162 3.67 -18.82 20.71
C GLU A 162 2.92 -19.34 19.48
N ILE A 163 3.37 -18.94 18.27
CA ILE A 163 2.77 -19.41 17.00
C ILE A 163 2.87 -20.93 16.87
N SER A 164 4.00 -21.51 17.26
CA SER A 164 4.20 -22.96 17.25
C SER A 164 3.24 -23.67 18.22
N ALA A 165 3.07 -23.13 19.42
CA ALA A 165 2.13 -23.66 20.40
C ALA A 165 0.68 -23.59 19.90
N LEU A 166 0.27 -22.46 19.30
CA LEU A 166 -1.08 -22.33 18.72
C LEU A 166 -1.33 -23.31 17.58
N ARG A 167 -0.34 -23.57 16.74
CA ARG A 167 -0.46 -24.53 15.63
C ARG A 167 -0.53 -25.98 16.09
N SER A 168 0.01 -26.31 17.27
CA SER A 168 -0.09 -27.67 17.84
C SER A 168 -1.45 -27.96 18.49
N LEU A 169 -2.28 -26.91 18.67
CA LEU A 169 -3.63 -27.04 19.24
C LEU A 169 -4.72 -27.12 18.14
N ALA A 170 -4.38 -26.87 16.89
CA ALA A 170 -5.28 -26.88 15.74
C ALA A 170 -5.16 -28.17 14.93
#